data_d22eec6d99e445fe2f751ef499cdf110
#
_entry.id   d22eec6d99e445fe2f751ef499cdf110
#
_cell.length_a   1.000
_cell.length_b   1.000
_cell.length_c   1.000
_cell.angle_alpha   90.00
_cell.angle_beta   90.00
_cell.angle_gamma   90.00
#
_symmetry.space_group_name_H-M   'P 1'
#
loop_
_entity.id
_entity.type
_entity.pdbx_description
1 polymer ?
#
loop_
_entity_poly.entity_id
_entity_poly.type
_entity_poly.pdbx_seq_one_letter_code
_entity_poly.pdbx_strand_id
1 'polypeptide(L)'
;MTSNIVFSEKKQKDMEWAKGIVARIEADRREFVKYKDSRPITDIKHMIETSAELYGDNTAFYQKYKGDETFTAISYRQMIEKVNGLGTALIHHGLQGKRIAVIGENSSEWAISYLAVICGTGIVVPLDKELSKEELKHLVQRAEVSCVLCSSKYRSVFQDISAELDQSLMLVDFFAEKETEGVFSLSELIDEGKALLQKGERQFVEAEIDSDAMSVILFTSGTTGASKGVMLNHKNLAADLMVSPTVLKVNTWDIFFSVLPLHHTYECTCGFLMPLYKGAAIGYCQGLKYIVKNLQEVRPTMFLGVPAIFENLYRTIWKNIRKQGKEKLVKRMIGLNRMTKKIGLDLSGKLFRQITSVFGGRLRLMICGGAAINPQVLNGIGDFGILALQGYGLTECSPMGALNPDTAPNPSSIGVCFPGFELKTVDLNEEGIGEICIRGDNVMMGYYQMPEETAAVIDEDQWFHTGDLGYIDENGYAYITGRKKNVIITKNGKNVYPEELEYQLSLSPYIEESFVFSSTQPGESDISIVASIRPDMELIREELPTEPTDQDIKTILWEEVDKINKTAPLYRRIRKLILRKTEFVKNTSNKLVRFAEENKVE
;
A
#
# COMPACT_ATOMS: atom_id res chain seq x y z
N MET A 1 42.32 12.58 10.70
CA MET A 1 42.88 11.36 10.07
C MET A 1 41.73 10.67 9.40
N THR A 2 41.60 10.82 8.09
CA THR A 2 40.62 10.09 7.27
C THR A 2 41.08 8.65 7.20
N SER A 3 40.46 7.77 7.97
CA SER A 3 40.62 6.33 7.81
C SER A 3 40.09 5.97 6.44
N ASN A 4 40.95 5.53 5.52
CA ASN A 4 40.56 4.84 4.31
C ASN A 4 39.85 3.53 4.73
N ILE A 5 38.53 3.57 4.84
CA ILE A 5 37.72 2.37 5.00
C ILE A 5 37.79 1.65 3.66
N VAL A 6 38.54 0.56 3.59
CA VAL A 6 38.56 -0.33 2.42
C VAL A 6 37.23 -1.10 2.47
N PHE A 7 36.26 -0.67 1.68
CA PHE A 7 35.02 -1.42 1.51
C PHE A 7 35.30 -2.78 0.88
N SER A 8 34.52 -3.81 1.27
CA SER A 8 34.57 -5.11 0.62
C SER A 8 34.28 -4.96 -0.90
N GLU A 9 34.80 -5.86 -1.73
CA GLU A 9 34.53 -5.84 -3.18
C GLU A 9 33.03 -5.85 -3.49
N LYS A 10 32.24 -6.55 -2.65
CA LYS A 10 30.78 -6.59 -2.80
C LYS A 10 30.16 -5.22 -2.55
N LYS A 11 30.52 -4.55 -1.48
CA LYS A 11 30.00 -3.20 -1.15
C LYS A 11 30.38 -2.17 -2.22
N GLN A 12 31.53 -2.32 -2.87
CA GLN A 12 31.90 -1.51 -4.03
C GLN A 12 30.97 -1.76 -5.23
N LYS A 13 30.70 -3.03 -5.56
CA LYS A 13 29.77 -3.40 -6.64
C LYS A 13 28.35 -2.90 -6.38
N ASP A 14 27.87 -3.04 -5.15
CA ASP A 14 26.54 -2.56 -4.76
C ASP A 14 26.45 -1.03 -4.84
N MET A 15 27.53 -0.31 -4.51
CA MET A 15 27.60 1.14 -4.68
C MET A 15 27.63 1.55 -6.16
N GLU A 16 28.33 0.81 -7.01
CA GLU A 16 28.31 1.02 -8.47
C GLU A 16 26.93 0.80 -9.06
N TRP A 17 26.21 -0.26 -8.63
CA TRP A 17 24.83 -0.52 -9.00
C TRP A 17 23.91 0.64 -8.59
N ALA A 18 23.99 1.10 -7.33
CA ALA A 18 23.17 2.21 -6.83
C ALA A 18 23.45 3.53 -7.59
N LYS A 19 24.73 3.83 -7.85
CA LYS A 19 25.11 4.98 -8.70
C LYS A 19 24.61 4.83 -10.13
N GLY A 20 24.58 3.60 -10.66
CA GLY A 20 24.01 3.29 -11.96
C GLY A 20 22.52 3.64 -12.06
N ILE A 21 21.73 3.36 -11.01
CA ILE A 21 20.31 3.79 -10.94
C ILE A 21 20.21 5.31 -10.97
N VAL A 22 20.97 6.00 -10.12
CA VAL A 22 20.94 7.48 -10.06
C VAL A 22 21.35 8.08 -11.41
N ALA A 23 22.36 7.55 -12.07
CA ALA A 23 22.79 7.99 -13.41
C ALA A 23 21.67 7.80 -14.46
N ARG A 24 20.91 6.70 -14.40
CA ARG A 24 19.73 6.50 -15.26
C ARG A 24 18.64 7.53 -15.00
N ILE A 25 18.38 7.85 -13.72
CA ILE A 25 17.44 8.91 -13.33
C ILE A 25 17.89 10.27 -13.88
N GLU A 26 19.15 10.63 -13.73
CA GLU A 26 19.71 11.89 -14.24
C GLU A 26 19.64 12.00 -15.77
N ALA A 27 19.85 10.89 -16.46
CA ALA A 27 19.82 10.81 -17.93
C ALA A 27 18.39 10.81 -18.49
N ASP A 28 17.39 10.45 -17.70
CA ASP A 28 15.99 10.39 -18.14
C ASP A 28 15.48 11.78 -18.57
N ARG A 29 14.91 11.88 -19.77
CA ARG A 29 14.41 13.13 -20.38
C ARG A 29 12.89 13.21 -20.44
N ARG A 30 12.18 12.21 -19.92
CA ARG A 30 10.72 12.22 -19.89
C ARG A 30 10.23 13.42 -19.04
N GLU A 31 9.22 14.13 -19.52
CA GLU A 31 8.76 15.36 -18.89
C GLU A 31 8.25 15.20 -17.46
N PHE A 32 7.74 14.01 -17.13
CA PHE A 32 7.23 13.69 -15.80
C PHE A 32 8.34 13.29 -14.79
N VAL A 33 9.59 13.06 -15.24
CA VAL A 33 10.74 12.81 -14.36
C VAL A 33 11.34 14.17 -13.93
N LYS A 34 10.70 14.79 -12.96
CA LYS A 34 11.04 16.19 -12.54
C LYS A 34 12.11 16.25 -11.46
N TYR A 35 12.11 15.28 -10.53
CA TYR A 35 12.93 15.34 -9.32
C TYR A 35 14.10 14.39 -9.44
N LYS A 36 15.32 14.93 -9.49
CA LYS A 36 16.55 14.17 -9.76
C LYS A 36 17.51 14.19 -8.56
N ASP A 37 16.97 14.41 -7.36
CA ASP A 37 17.71 14.52 -6.10
C ASP A 37 17.77 13.19 -5.33
N SER A 38 17.74 12.08 -6.05
CA SER A 38 17.90 10.74 -5.46
C SER A 38 19.33 10.52 -5.04
N ARG A 39 19.54 10.04 -3.79
CA ARG A 39 20.87 9.62 -3.34
C ARG A 39 21.05 8.12 -3.53
N PRO A 40 22.26 7.66 -3.89
CA PRO A 40 22.53 6.24 -4.04
C PRO A 40 22.52 5.55 -2.68
N ILE A 41 21.77 4.46 -2.57
CA ILE A 41 21.72 3.58 -1.39
C ILE A 41 21.91 2.13 -1.83
N THR A 42 22.77 1.39 -1.14
CA THR A 42 23.07 0.00 -1.46
C THR A 42 22.08 -0.98 -0.87
N ASP A 43 21.53 -0.62 0.28
CA ASP A 43 20.67 -1.46 1.12
C ASP A 43 19.91 -0.59 2.14
N ILE A 44 19.01 -1.19 2.90
CA ILE A 44 18.17 -0.47 3.88
C ILE A 44 18.99 -0.01 5.10
N LYS A 45 20.04 -0.76 5.51
CA LYS A 45 20.93 -0.31 6.59
C LYS A 45 21.67 0.96 6.18
N HIS A 46 22.31 0.95 5.02
CA HIS A 46 22.97 2.14 4.47
C HIS A 46 22.00 3.31 4.31
N MET A 47 20.75 3.04 3.93
CA MET A 47 19.71 4.07 3.83
C MET A 47 19.43 4.73 5.17
N ILE A 48 19.17 3.97 6.25
CA ILE A 48 18.81 4.56 7.56
C ILE A 48 20.01 5.22 8.24
N GLU A 49 21.22 4.67 8.10
CA GLU A 49 22.46 5.25 8.64
C GLU A 49 22.71 6.62 8.00
N THR A 50 22.73 6.69 6.67
CA THR A 50 22.90 7.98 5.96
C THR A 50 21.74 8.94 6.18
N SER A 51 20.51 8.45 6.40
CA SER A 51 19.39 9.32 6.79
C SER A 51 19.58 9.89 8.20
N ALA A 52 20.08 9.10 9.16
CA ALA A 52 20.36 9.59 10.51
C ALA A 52 21.52 10.60 10.54
N GLU A 53 22.52 10.44 9.65
CA GLU A 53 23.60 11.41 9.48
C GLU A 53 23.10 12.74 8.90
N LEU A 54 22.26 12.67 7.85
CA LEU A 54 21.77 13.85 7.13
C LEU A 54 20.67 14.60 7.90
N TYR A 55 19.81 13.88 8.61
CA TYR A 55 18.55 14.39 9.18
C TYR A 55 18.43 14.13 10.69
N GLY A 56 19.53 13.89 11.40
CA GLY A 56 19.56 13.38 12.78
C GLY A 56 18.61 14.07 13.76
N ASP A 57 18.46 15.39 13.65
CA ASP A 57 17.61 16.19 14.54
C ASP A 57 16.16 16.34 14.05
N ASN A 58 15.86 15.92 12.80
CA ASN A 58 14.50 15.88 12.30
C ASN A 58 13.70 14.80 13.05
N THR A 59 12.38 15.00 13.13
CA THR A 59 11.46 13.96 13.61
C THR A 59 11.34 12.85 12.57
N ALA A 60 11.59 11.61 12.97
CA ALA A 60 11.30 10.41 12.19
C ALA A 60 9.86 9.94 12.45
N PHE A 61 9.46 9.85 13.72
CA PHE A 61 8.15 9.33 14.12
C PHE A 61 7.41 10.28 15.06
N TYR A 62 6.10 10.41 14.83
CA TYR A 62 5.14 10.93 15.79
C TYR A 62 4.31 9.76 16.29
N GLN A 63 4.42 9.46 17.60
CA GLN A 63 3.72 8.34 18.26
C GLN A 63 2.81 8.86 19.37
N LYS A 64 1.62 8.27 19.48
CA LYS A 64 0.68 8.56 20.57
C LYS A 64 0.07 7.26 21.05
N TYR A 65 0.26 6.94 22.33
CA TYR A 65 -0.30 5.75 22.95
C TYR A 65 -1.67 6.03 23.56
N LYS A 66 -2.33 4.95 23.99
CA LYS A 66 -3.60 5.07 24.70
C LYS A 66 -3.36 5.73 26.06
N GLY A 67 -4.01 6.86 26.29
CA GLY A 67 -3.85 7.66 27.51
C GLY A 67 -3.04 8.93 27.33
N ASP A 68 -2.24 9.02 26.26
CA ASP A 68 -1.49 10.24 25.97
C ASP A 68 -2.39 11.37 25.53
N GLU A 69 -2.07 12.60 25.95
CA GLU A 69 -2.76 13.79 25.47
C GLU A 69 -2.27 14.23 24.09
N THR A 70 -0.98 14.12 23.82
CA THR A 70 -0.31 14.61 22.62
C THR A 70 0.58 13.55 21.98
N PHE A 71 0.94 13.77 20.72
CA PHE A 71 1.95 12.97 20.04
C PHE A 71 3.35 13.29 20.55
N THR A 72 4.13 12.25 20.83
CA THR A 72 5.55 12.35 21.16
C THR A 72 6.38 12.20 19.89
N ALA A 73 7.39 13.05 19.72
CA ALA A 73 8.32 13.00 18.61
C ALA A 73 9.53 12.12 18.94
N ILE A 74 9.94 11.30 17.98
CA ILE A 74 11.18 10.50 18.01
C ILE A 74 12.03 10.98 16.83
N SER A 75 13.26 11.46 17.11
CA SER A 75 14.16 11.94 16.06
C SER A 75 14.83 10.79 15.29
N TYR A 76 15.43 11.08 14.13
CA TYR A 76 16.23 10.10 13.37
C TYR A 76 17.39 9.58 14.20
N ARG A 77 18.05 10.42 15.00
CA ARG A 77 19.11 10.01 15.93
C ARG A 77 18.61 9.02 16.98
N GLN A 78 17.48 9.31 17.61
CA GLN A 78 16.87 8.40 18.57
C GLN A 78 16.40 7.09 17.93
N MET A 79 15.89 7.16 16.69
CA MET A 79 15.50 5.98 15.93
C MET A 79 16.70 5.05 15.69
N ILE A 80 17.80 5.57 15.14
CA ILE A 80 18.97 4.72 14.84
C ILE A 80 19.63 4.16 16.12
N GLU A 81 19.64 4.92 17.22
CA GLU A 81 20.12 4.43 18.53
C GLU A 81 19.29 3.25 19.04
N LYS A 82 17.96 3.30 18.88
CA LYS A 82 17.06 2.20 19.27
C LYS A 82 17.21 1.00 18.35
N VAL A 83 17.35 1.21 17.04
CA VAL A 83 17.59 0.15 16.05
C VAL A 83 18.90 -0.58 16.35
N ASN A 84 19.98 0.17 16.58
CA ASN A 84 21.28 -0.40 16.92
C ASN A 84 21.26 -1.17 18.25
N GLY A 85 20.57 -0.62 19.27
CA GLY A 85 20.38 -1.31 20.54
C GLY A 85 19.64 -2.63 20.36
N LEU A 86 18.46 -2.59 19.74
CA LEU A 86 17.66 -3.80 19.54
C LEU A 86 18.40 -4.85 18.71
N GLY A 87 18.98 -4.44 17.56
CA GLY A 87 19.70 -5.37 16.69
C GLY A 87 20.90 -6.04 17.39
N THR A 88 21.65 -5.29 18.22
CA THR A 88 22.75 -5.83 19.02
C THR A 88 22.25 -6.85 20.03
N ALA A 89 21.15 -6.56 20.76
CA ALA A 89 20.56 -7.50 21.70
C ALA A 89 20.05 -8.77 21.02
N LEU A 90 19.34 -8.64 19.88
CA LEU A 90 18.82 -9.80 19.14
C LEU A 90 19.96 -10.72 18.66
N ILE A 91 21.08 -10.17 18.19
CA ILE A 91 22.26 -10.96 17.84
C ILE A 91 22.86 -11.64 19.09
N HIS A 92 22.97 -10.92 20.21
CA HIS A 92 23.45 -11.47 21.47
C HIS A 92 22.62 -12.67 21.96
N HIS A 93 21.30 -12.64 21.72
CA HIS A 93 20.38 -13.75 21.97
C HIS A 93 20.40 -14.84 20.87
N GLY A 94 21.38 -14.84 19.97
CA GLY A 94 21.60 -15.91 18.97
C GLY A 94 20.68 -15.86 17.75
N LEU A 95 20.08 -14.72 17.46
CA LEU A 95 19.13 -14.57 16.34
C LEU A 95 19.78 -14.14 15.02
N GLN A 96 21.11 -14.07 14.94
CA GLN A 96 21.80 -13.72 13.70
C GLN A 96 21.44 -14.70 12.56
N GLY A 97 21.03 -14.16 11.42
CA GLY A 97 20.63 -14.93 10.23
C GLY A 97 19.31 -15.69 10.37
N LYS A 98 18.60 -15.53 11.49
CA LYS A 98 17.31 -16.18 11.71
C LYS A 98 16.16 -15.41 11.05
N ARG A 99 15.02 -16.09 10.92
CA ARG A 99 13.77 -15.48 10.47
C ARG A 99 13.00 -14.99 11.68
N ILE A 100 12.65 -13.71 11.66
CA ILE A 100 12.06 -13.03 12.80
C ILE A 100 10.75 -12.39 12.35
N ALA A 101 9.64 -12.79 12.96
CA ALA A 101 8.34 -12.24 12.66
C ALA A 101 8.12 -10.91 13.39
N VAL A 102 7.41 -9.98 12.72
CA VAL A 102 6.98 -8.70 13.29
C VAL A 102 5.48 -8.55 13.07
N ILE A 103 4.72 -8.37 14.15
CA ILE A 103 3.26 -8.27 14.11
C ILE A 103 2.72 -7.27 15.13
N GLY A 104 1.80 -6.42 14.72
CA GLY A 104 1.16 -5.45 15.61
C GLY A 104 0.48 -4.30 14.87
N GLU A 105 -0.01 -3.37 15.66
CA GLU A 105 -0.53 -2.10 15.17
C GLU A 105 0.62 -1.21 14.69
N ASN A 106 0.30 -0.27 13.77
CA ASN A 106 1.28 0.71 13.30
C ASN A 106 1.83 1.51 14.50
N SER A 107 3.13 1.42 14.71
CA SER A 107 3.82 2.08 15.82
C SER A 107 5.31 2.23 15.56
N SER A 108 5.96 3.09 16.32
CA SER A 108 7.42 3.22 16.31
C SER A 108 8.13 1.94 16.72
N GLU A 109 7.51 1.14 17.60
CA GLU A 109 8.04 -0.17 18.05
C GLU A 109 8.05 -1.17 16.91
N TRP A 110 6.97 -1.23 16.11
CA TRP A 110 6.92 -2.06 14.90
C TRP A 110 8.02 -1.65 13.92
N ALA A 111 8.15 -0.33 13.66
CA ALA A 111 9.13 0.22 12.74
C ALA A 111 10.58 -0.06 13.19
N ILE A 112 10.90 0.16 14.46
CA ILE A 112 12.21 -0.11 15.04
C ILE A 112 12.52 -1.62 14.99
N SER A 113 11.53 -2.47 15.28
CA SER A 113 11.66 -3.93 15.19
C SER A 113 11.97 -4.39 13.77
N TYR A 114 11.22 -3.90 12.79
CA TYR A 114 11.45 -4.19 11.37
C TYR A 114 12.88 -3.79 10.95
N LEU A 115 13.28 -2.56 11.26
CA LEU A 115 14.62 -2.05 10.93
C LEU A 115 15.73 -2.82 11.64
N ALA A 116 15.58 -3.14 12.91
CA ALA A 116 16.58 -3.92 13.64
C ALA A 116 16.78 -5.31 13.02
N VAL A 117 15.70 -5.94 12.55
CA VAL A 117 15.82 -7.26 11.90
C VAL A 117 16.49 -7.14 10.53
N ILE A 118 15.99 -6.28 9.65
CA ILE A 118 16.47 -6.22 8.26
C ILE A 118 17.88 -5.61 8.16
N CYS A 119 18.28 -4.74 9.08
CA CYS A 119 19.56 -4.04 9.00
C CYS A 119 20.75 -4.83 9.59
N GLY A 120 20.64 -6.15 9.77
CA GLY A 120 21.79 -6.97 10.14
C GLY A 120 21.52 -8.10 11.12
N THR A 121 20.31 -8.22 11.69
CA THR A 121 19.97 -9.37 12.53
C THR A 121 19.60 -10.58 11.69
N GLY A 122 18.69 -10.43 10.70
CA GLY A 122 18.22 -11.59 9.93
C GLY A 122 17.19 -11.25 8.86
N ILE A 123 16.28 -12.20 8.62
CA ILE A 123 15.21 -12.07 7.62
C ILE A 123 13.92 -11.69 8.34
N VAL A 124 13.32 -10.58 7.95
CA VAL A 124 12.05 -10.13 8.54
C VAL A 124 10.85 -10.80 7.87
N VAL A 125 9.89 -11.24 8.71
CA VAL A 125 8.63 -11.84 8.28
C VAL A 125 7.48 -11.00 8.86
N PRO A 126 7.06 -9.93 8.15
CA PRO A 126 5.91 -9.16 8.59
C PRO A 126 4.63 -9.99 8.48
N LEU A 127 3.87 -10.09 9.57
CA LEU A 127 2.65 -10.88 9.64
C LEU A 127 1.41 -9.99 9.71
N ASP A 128 0.37 -10.42 9.00
CA ASP A 128 -0.93 -9.75 9.04
C ASP A 128 -1.61 -10.00 10.40
N LYS A 129 -1.94 -8.93 11.08
CA LYS A 129 -2.56 -8.93 12.41
C LYS A 129 -4.04 -9.36 12.42
N GLU A 130 -4.68 -9.44 11.27
CA GLU A 130 -6.09 -9.85 11.13
C GLU A 130 -6.23 -11.36 10.86
N LEU A 131 -5.10 -12.09 10.72
CA LEU A 131 -5.12 -13.54 10.53
C LEU A 131 -5.53 -14.27 11.81
N SER A 132 -6.18 -15.41 11.63
CA SER A 132 -6.51 -16.32 12.72
C SER A 132 -5.25 -16.97 13.32
N LYS A 133 -5.37 -17.50 14.55
CA LYS A 133 -4.29 -18.24 15.22
C LYS A 133 -3.74 -19.37 14.35
N GLU A 134 -4.62 -20.13 13.70
CA GLU A 134 -4.24 -21.27 12.86
C GLU A 134 -3.43 -20.82 11.63
N GLU A 135 -3.86 -19.74 10.99
CA GLU A 135 -3.12 -19.16 9.87
C GLU A 135 -1.76 -18.64 10.31
N LEU A 136 -1.69 -17.90 11.44
CA LEU A 136 -0.43 -17.41 12.01
C LEU A 136 0.53 -18.56 12.34
N LYS A 137 0.01 -19.64 12.97
CA LYS A 137 0.79 -20.86 13.26
C LYS A 137 1.36 -21.46 11.98
N HIS A 138 0.54 -21.61 10.95
CA HIS A 138 0.98 -22.13 9.65
C HIS A 138 2.09 -21.28 9.02
N LEU A 139 1.96 -19.95 9.06
CA LEU A 139 2.98 -19.05 8.50
C LEU A 139 4.29 -19.09 9.30
N VAL A 140 4.21 -19.13 10.64
CA VAL A 140 5.36 -19.27 11.54
C VAL A 140 6.14 -20.55 11.24
N GLN A 141 5.44 -21.67 11.11
CA GLN A 141 6.05 -22.95 10.74
C GLN A 141 6.68 -22.91 9.35
N ARG A 142 5.93 -22.46 8.36
CA ARG A 142 6.39 -22.42 6.97
C ARG A 142 7.59 -21.49 6.76
N ALA A 143 7.61 -20.35 7.44
CA ALA A 143 8.75 -19.44 7.39
C ALA A 143 9.87 -19.84 8.36
N GLU A 144 9.72 -20.92 9.15
CA GLU A 144 10.72 -21.35 10.16
C GLU A 144 11.14 -20.20 11.07
N VAL A 145 10.15 -19.46 11.59
CA VAL A 145 10.36 -18.29 12.46
C VAL A 145 10.99 -18.73 13.77
N SER A 146 12.04 -18.03 14.22
CA SER A 146 12.74 -18.31 15.48
C SER A 146 12.38 -17.31 16.59
N CYS A 147 11.91 -16.11 16.23
CA CYS A 147 11.52 -15.07 17.17
C CYS A 147 10.32 -14.30 16.64
N VAL A 148 9.45 -13.85 17.55
CA VAL A 148 8.31 -12.99 17.23
C VAL A 148 8.38 -11.73 18.06
N LEU A 149 8.44 -10.58 17.39
CA LEU A 149 8.30 -9.25 17.97
C LEU A 149 6.85 -8.81 17.76
N CYS A 150 6.08 -8.65 18.83
CA CYS A 150 4.64 -8.44 18.72
C CYS A 150 4.12 -7.36 19.66
N SER A 151 2.97 -6.75 19.31
CA SER A 151 2.24 -5.94 20.28
C SER A 151 1.56 -6.84 21.33
N SER A 152 1.35 -6.32 22.54
CA SER A 152 0.84 -7.07 23.70
C SER A 152 -0.46 -7.83 23.41
N LYS A 153 -1.26 -7.37 22.46
CA LYS A 153 -2.50 -8.01 22.02
C LYS A 153 -2.29 -9.43 21.48
N TYR A 154 -1.12 -9.69 20.85
CA TYR A 154 -0.80 -10.99 20.22
C TYR A 154 0.07 -11.88 21.11
N ARG A 155 0.50 -11.41 22.29
CA ARG A 155 1.33 -12.15 23.23
C ARG A 155 0.77 -13.54 23.54
N SER A 156 -0.48 -13.63 24.00
CA SER A 156 -1.10 -14.91 24.35
C SER A 156 -1.24 -15.85 23.16
N VAL A 157 -1.57 -15.30 21.98
CA VAL A 157 -1.69 -16.08 20.74
C VAL A 157 -0.35 -16.77 20.42
N PHE A 158 0.78 -16.04 20.52
CA PHE A 158 2.09 -16.62 20.20
C PHE A 158 2.66 -17.48 21.34
N GLN A 159 2.27 -17.25 22.60
CA GLN A 159 2.55 -18.21 23.68
C GLN A 159 1.89 -19.54 23.41
N ASP A 160 0.62 -19.53 23.01
CA ASP A 160 -0.11 -20.74 22.62
C ASP A 160 0.51 -21.43 21.40
N ILE A 161 0.82 -20.65 20.34
CA ILE A 161 1.50 -21.19 19.15
C ILE A 161 2.85 -21.83 19.54
N SER A 162 3.67 -21.15 20.36
CA SER A 162 4.96 -21.66 20.81
C SER A 162 4.81 -22.97 21.59
N ALA A 163 3.76 -23.09 22.42
CA ALA A 163 3.49 -24.32 23.17
C ALA A 163 3.01 -25.48 22.27
N GLU A 164 2.43 -25.19 21.13
CA GLU A 164 1.95 -26.18 20.16
C GLU A 164 3.02 -26.59 19.13
N LEU A 165 4.12 -25.86 19.04
CA LEU A 165 5.22 -26.15 18.14
C LEU A 165 6.28 -26.99 18.85
N ASP A 166 6.93 -27.90 18.13
CA ASP A 166 8.10 -28.63 18.63
C ASP A 166 9.35 -27.73 18.78
N GLN A 167 9.24 -26.44 18.39
CA GLN A 167 10.29 -25.44 18.39
C GLN A 167 9.95 -24.31 19.36
N SER A 168 10.87 -23.99 20.27
CA SER A 168 10.75 -22.81 21.14
C SER A 168 10.88 -21.51 20.33
N LEU A 169 9.89 -20.62 20.46
CA LEU A 169 9.92 -19.26 19.90
C LEU A 169 10.40 -18.27 20.98
N MET A 170 11.37 -17.45 20.66
CA MET A 170 11.64 -16.25 21.49
C MET A 170 10.52 -15.25 21.26
N LEU A 171 9.87 -14.78 22.31
CA LEU A 171 8.78 -13.81 22.23
C LEU A 171 9.22 -12.47 22.83
N VAL A 172 8.97 -11.38 22.10
CA VAL A 172 9.27 -10.01 22.51
C VAL A 172 8.00 -9.17 22.41
N ASP A 173 7.57 -8.59 23.53
CA ASP A 173 6.40 -7.73 23.59
C ASP A 173 6.81 -6.25 23.45
N PHE A 174 6.22 -5.53 22.51
CA PHE A 174 6.49 -4.11 22.24
C PHE A 174 6.27 -3.20 23.43
N PHE A 175 5.28 -3.51 24.26
CA PHE A 175 4.77 -2.62 25.32
C PHE A 175 4.90 -3.20 26.72
N ALA A 176 5.53 -4.36 26.87
CA ALA A 176 5.86 -4.88 28.19
C ALA A 176 6.89 -3.96 28.88
N GLU A 177 6.64 -3.57 30.12
CA GLU A 177 7.58 -2.77 30.91
C GLU A 177 8.82 -3.59 31.32
N LYS A 178 8.63 -4.89 31.56
CA LYS A 178 9.66 -5.84 31.96
C LYS A 178 9.41 -7.23 31.38
N GLU A 179 10.46 -8.02 31.32
CA GLU A 179 10.36 -9.44 31.02
C GLU A 179 9.42 -10.14 32.02
N THR A 180 8.52 -10.93 31.51
CA THR A 180 7.53 -11.64 32.31
C THR A 180 7.18 -12.97 31.63
N GLU A 181 7.24 -14.08 32.39
CA GLU A 181 6.84 -15.41 31.89
C GLU A 181 7.60 -15.86 30.63
N GLY A 182 8.90 -15.50 30.51
CA GLY A 182 9.72 -15.84 29.36
C GLY A 182 9.41 -15.03 28.09
N VAL A 183 8.63 -13.94 28.22
CA VAL A 183 8.40 -12.95 27.15
C VAL A 183 9.24 -11.71 27.45
N PHE A 184 10.17 -11.40 26.56
CA PHE A 184 11.07 -10.27 26.69
C PHE A 184 10.34 -8.94 26.49
N SER A 185 10.84 -7.90 27.16
CA SER A 185 10.42 -6.51 26.89
C SER A 185 11.27 -5.91 25.78
N LEU A 186 10.64 -5.29 24.79
CA LEU A 186 11.34 -4.57 23.71
C LEU A 186 12.23 -3.46 24.26
N SER A 187 11.75 -2.71 25.25
CA SER A 187 12.52 -1.61 25.86
C SER A 187 13.74 -2.12 26.63
N GLU A 188 13.61 -3.22 27.38
CA GLU A 188 14.75 -3.83 28.09
C GLU A 188 15.79 -4.37 27.11
N LEU A 189 15.39 -5.01 25.99
CA LEU A 189 16.33 -5.46 24.96
C LEU A 189 17.06 -4.29 24.29
N ILE A 190 16.37 -3.18 24.01
CA ILE A 190 17.02 -1.98 23.48
C ILE A 190 18.08 -1.46 24.45
N ASP A 191 17.78 -1.40 25.74
CA ASP A 191 18.72 -0.91 26.77
C ASP A 191 19.86 -1.90 27.01
N GLU A 192 19.60 -3.21 27.00
CA GLU A 192 20.63 -4.25 27.01
C GLU A 192 21.61 -4.08 25.84
N GLY A 193 21.08 -3.95 24.61
CA GLY A 193 21.94 -3.78 23.44
C GLY A 193 22.74 -2.49 23.47
N LYS A 194 22.19 -1.38 23.99
CA LYS A 194 22.95 -0.14 24.21
C LYS A 194 24.09 -0.36 25.20
N ALA A 195 23.86 -1.11 26.29
CA ALA A 195 24.88 -1.45 27.25
C ALA A 195 26.00 -2.35 26.66
N LEU A 196 25.61 -3.29 25.78
CA LEU A 196 26.57 -4.13 25.03
C LEU A 196 27.42 -3.28 24.05
N LEU A 197 26.82 -2.34 23.34
CA LEU A 197 27.52 -1.39 22.46
C LEU A 197 28.54 -0.55 23.24
N GLN A 198 28.20 -0.09 24.46
CA GLN A 198 29.13 0.63 25.35
C GLN A 198 30.28 -0.23 25.81
N LYS A 199 30.10 -1.56 25.93
CA LYS A 199 31.15 -2.53 26.24
C LYS A 199 32.01 -2.93 25.04
N GLY A 200 31.72 -2.40 23.87
CA GLY A 200 32.51 -2.64 22.65
C GLY A 200 31.94 -3.68 21.69
N GLU A 201 30.72 -4.20 21.95
CA GLU A 201 30.05 -5.06 20.96
C GLU A 201 29.77 -4.29 19.68
N ARG A 202 30.14 -4.85 18.51
CA ARG A 202 30.02 -4.17 17.22
C ARG A 202 29.37 -5.01 16.12
N GLN A 203 29.06 -6.27 16.40
CA GLN A 203 28.64 -7.22 15.38
C GLN A 203 27.45 -6.71 14.53
N PHE A 204 26.45 -6.08 15.17
CA PHE A 204 25.31 -5.51 14.45
C PHE A 204 25.69 -4.24 13.67
N VAL A 205 26.36 -3.28 14.31
CA VAL A 205 26.64 -1.97 13.69
C VAL A 205 27.68 -2.07 12.56
N GLU A 206 28.56 -3.07 12.62
CA GLU A 206 29.56 -3.35 11.59
C GLU A 206 29.12 -4.44 10.59
N ALA A 207 27.91 -4.99 10.75
CA ALA A 207 27.40 -6.01 9.83
C ALA A 207 27.36 -5.49 8.40
N GLU A 208 28.03 -6.20 7.49
CA GLU A 208 27.87 -5.97 6.04
C GLU A 208 26.60 -6.67 5.54
N ILE A 209 25.79 -5.94 4.81
CA ILE A 209 24.55 -6.46 4.22
C ILE A 209 24.86 -7.08 2.86
N ASP A 210 24.45 -8.32 2.68
CA ASP A 210 24.34 -8.91 1.35
C ASP A 210 23.06 -8.42 0.67
N SER A 211 23.15 -7.39 -0.17
CA SER A 211 22.00 -6.74 -0.79
C SER A 211 21.24 -7.61 -1.79
N ASP A 212 21.84 -8.71 -2.26
CA ASP A 212 21.20 -9.70 -3.14
C ASP A 212 20.55 -10.86 -2.37
N ALA A 213 20.87 -11.02 -1.07
CA ALA A 213 20.30 -12.08 -0.26
C ALA A 213 18.86 -11.75 0.14
N MET A 214 18.02 -12.79 0.28
CA MET A 214 16.66 -12.66 0.79
C MET A 214 16.67 -12.01 2.17
N SER A 215 15.92 -10.91 2.31
CA SER A 215 15.84 -10.12 3.55
C SER A 215 14.44 -10.03 4.12
N VAL A 216 13.42 -10.26 3.28
CA VAL A 216 11.99 -10.18 3.64
C VAL A 216 11.24 -11.36 3.03
N ILE A 217 10.34 -11.95 3.82
CA ILE A 217 9.32 -12.89 3.33
C ILE A 217 7.95 -12.29 3.64
N LEU A 218 7.20 -11.95 2.60
CA LEU A 218 5.85 -11.39 2.71
C LEU A 218 4.82 -12.38 2.21
N PHE A 219 3.94 -12.83 3.11
CA PHE A 219 2.86 -13.72 2.73
C PHE A 219 1.67 -12.95 2.16
N THR A 220 1.26 -13.30 0.95
CA THR A 220 0.07 -12.75 0.30
C THR A 220 -1.05 -13.77 0.32
N SER A 221 -2.29 -13.31 0.51
CA SER A 221 -3.47 -14.17 0.34
C SER A 221 -3.59 -14.60 -1.12
N GLY A 222 -3.09 -15.79 -1.42
CA GLY A 222 -3.17 -16.36 -2.76
C GLY A 222 -4.61 -16.53 -3.20
N THR A 223 -4.87 -16.25 -4.47
CA THR A 223 -6.20 -16.44 -5.07
C THR A 223 -6.60 -17.91 -5.25
N THR A 224 -5.66 -18.83 -5.01
CA THR A 224 -5.82 -20.28 -5.08
C THR A 224 -5.96 -20.95 -3.71
N GLY A 225 -6.09 -20.17 -2.62
CA GLY A 225 -6.28 -20.67 -1.26
C GLY A 225 -5.00 -20.88 -0.46
N ALA A 226 -3.84 -21.12 -1.09
CA ALA A 226 -2.56 -21.20 -0.39
C ALA A 226 -1.84 -19.84 -0.40
N SER A 227 -1.47 -19.35 0.77
CA SER A 227 -0.69 -18.13 0.92
C SER A 227 0.67 -18.27 0.24
N LYS A 228 1.07 -17.31 -0.62
CA LYS A 228 2.38 -17.31 -1.28
C LYS A 228 3.35 -16.37 -0.54
N GLY A 229 4.54 -16.87 -0.20
CA GLY A 229 5.59 -16.06 0.43
C GLY A 229 6.44 -15.36 -0.64
N VAL A 230 6.26 -14.08 -0.83
CA VAL A 230 7.07 -13.25 -1.74
C VAL A 230 8.43 -12.98 -1.09
N MET A 231 9.52 -13.33 -1.77
CA MET A 231 10.89 -13.09 -1.31
C MET A 231 11.42 -11.78 -1.89
N LEU A 232 11.80 -10.84 -0.99
CA LEU A 232 12.43 -9.60 -1.38
C LEU A 232 13.85 -9.52 -0.79
N ASN A 233 14.74 -8.85 -1.52
CA ASN A 233 16.07 -8.49 -1.07
C ASN A 233 16.20 -6.97 -0.87
N HIS A 234 17.36 -6.52 -0.40
CA HIS A 234 17.60 -5.10 -0.17
C HIS A 234 17.61 -4.27 -1.46
N LYS A 235 18.08 -4.83 -2.58
CA LYS A 235 18.10 -4.13 -3.87
C LYS A 235 16.69 -3.86 -4.38
N ASN A 236 15.76 -4.80 -4.19
CA ASN A 236 14.37 -4.59 -4.58
C ASN A 236 13.79 -3.35 -3.89
N LEU A 237 13.96 -3.25 -2.57
CA LEU A 237 13.46 -2.11 -1.78
C LEU A 237 14.23 -0.82 -2.11
N ALA A 238 15.56 -0.88 -2.19
CA ALA A 238 16.39 0.28 -2.47
C ALA A 238 16.13 0.87 -3.85
N ALA A 239 15.89 0.04 -4.87
CA ALA A 239 15.53 0.49 -6.21
C ALA A 239 14.24 1.33 -6.18
N ASP A 240 13.18 0.84 -5.54
CA ASP A 240 11.91 1.57 -5.38
C ASP A 240 12.13 2.93 -4.68
N LEU A 241 12.92 2.94 -3.59
CA LEU A 241 13.19 4.17 -2.83
C LEU A 241 13.95 5.21 -3.66
N MET A 242 14.87 4.80 -4.52
CA MET A 242 15.64 5.70 -5.36
C MET A 242 14.82 6.27 -6.53
N VAL A 243 13.91 5.48 -7.12
CA VAL A 243 13.19 5.90 -8.33
C VAL A 243 11.87 6.61 -8.06
N SER A 244 11.16 6.27 -6.99
CA SER A 244 9.81 6.81 -6.75
C SER A 244 9.76 8.33 -6.47
N PRO A 245 10.73 8.97 -5.79
CA PRO A 245 10.69 10.42 -5.60
C PRO A 245 11.02 11.20 -6.88
N THR A 246 11.21 10.54 -8.02
CA THR A 246 11.50 11.23 -9.29
C THR A 246 10.25 11.79 -9.98
N VAL A 247 9.10 11.19 -9.73
CA VAL A 247 7.79 11.59 -10.29
C VAL A 247 6.88 12.26 -9.25
N LEU A 248 7.34 12.32 -8.01
CA LEU A 248 6.59 12.81 -6.87
C LEU A 248 7.53 13.54 -5.91
N LYS A 249 7.25 14.81 -5.59
CA LYS A 249 8.09 15.58 -4.67
C LYS A 249 7.82 15.22 -3.22
N VAL A 250 8.87 14.73 -2.55
CA VAL A 250 8.90 14.51 -1.09
C VAL A 250 9.96 15.42 -0.48
N ASN A 251 9.59 16.16 0.56
CA ASN A 251 10.48 17.12 1.23
C ASN A 251 10.76 16.68 2.67
N THR A 252 11.84 17.15 3.26
CA THR A 252 12.23 16.87 4.65
C THR A 252 11.22 17.38 5.70
N TRP A 253 10.39 18.35 5.35
CA TRP A 253 9.33 18.90 6.21
C TRP A 253 7.99 18.19 6.06
N ASP A 254 7.89 17.22 5.14
CA ASP A 254 6.67 16.42 4.97
C ASP A 254 6.41 15.52 6.17
N ILE A 255 5.14 15.29 6.44
CA ILE A 255 4.66 14.33 7.43
C ILE A 255 3.71 13.38 6.73
N PHE A 256 4.08 12.10 6.70
CA PHE A 256 3.25 11.02 6.17
C PHE A 256 2.29 10.54 7.26
N PHE A 257 1.04 10.33 6.90
CA PHE A 257 0.04 9.78 7.83
C PHE A 257 -0.08 8.28 7.62
N SER A 258 0.42 7.50 8.57
CA SER A 258 0.44 6.04 8.51
C SER A 258 -0.85 5.45 9.08
N VAL A 259 -1.68 4.86 8.22
CA VAL A 259 -2.97 4.24 8.57
C VAL A 259 -3.15 2.86 7.97
N LEU A 260 -2.50 2.61 6.83
CA LEU A 260 -2.51 1.28 6.21
C LEU A 260 -1.60 0.32 7.00
N PRO A 261 -1.89 -0.99 7.00
CA PRO A 261 -1.08 -1.93 7.78
C PRO A 261 0.39 -1.97 7.31
N LEU A 262 1.34 -1.79 8.25
CA LEU A 262 2.79 -1.77 7.96
C LEU A 262 3.33 -3.09 7.38
N HIS A 263 2.67 -4.21 7.61
CA HIS A 263 3.07 -5.49 7.02
C HIS A 263 2.80 -5.58 5.50
N HIS A 264 1.99 -4.69 4.93
CA HIS A 264 1.81 -4.61 3.47
C HIS A 264 2.91 -3.77 2.82
N THR A 265 3.46 -4.23 1.69
CA THR A 265 4.51 -3.52 0.94
C THR A 265 4.15 -2.07 0.61
N TYR A 266 2.89 -1.78 0.31
CA TYR A 266 2.44 -0.43 0.00
C TYR A 266 2.72 0.54 1.15
N GLU A 267 2.31 0.19 2.38
CA GLU A 267 2.62 1.01 3.55
C GLU A 267 4.10 0.91 3.94
N CYS A 268 4.67 -0.31 3.93
CA CYS A 268 6.04 -0.54 4.34
C CYS A 268 7.04 0.26 3.48
N THR A 269 6.94 0.16 2.16
CA THR A 269 7.88 0.85 1.27
C THR A 269 7.51 2.31 1.09
N CYS A 270 6.24 2.62 0.74
CA CYS A 270 5.84 3.98 0.38
C CYS A 270 5.50 4.87 1.57
N GLY A 271 4.92 4.30 2.65
CA GLY A 271 4.49 5.05 3.84
C GLY A 271 5.51 5.05 4.99
N PHE A 272 6.47 4.12 4.98
CA PHE A 272 7.46 3.98 6.04
C PHE A 272 8.90 4.15 5.53
N LEU A 273 9.40 3.33 4.61
CA LEU A 273 10.80 3.42 4.17
C LEU A 273 11.07 4.68 3.32
N MET A 274 10.11 5.09 2.47
CA MET A 274 10.25 6.28 1.62
C MET A 274 10.38 7.59 2.41
N PRO A 275 9.50 7.90 3.40
CA PRO A 275 9.71 9.07 4.25
C PRO A 275 11.08 9.05 4.93
N LEU A 276 11.53 7.89 5.45
CA LEU A 276 12.84 7.78 6.08
C LEU A 276 13.99 8.05 5.10
N TYR A 277 13.89 7.59 3.86
CA TYR A 277 14.85 7.88 2.81
C TYR A 277 14.96 9.38 2.51
N LYS A 278 13.84 10.10 2.54
CA LYS A 278 13.76 11.55 2.21
C LYS A 278 13.90 12.47 3.42
N GLY A 279 14.08 11.96 4.63
CA GLY A 279 14.20 12.78 5.85
C GLY A 279 12.88 13.37 6.34
N ALA A 280 11.74 12.83 5.88
CA ALA A 280 10.40 13.21 6.29
C ALA A 280 9.95 12.49 7.56
N ALA A 281 8.87 12.97 8.19
CA ALA A 281 8.31 12.36 9.39
C ALA A 281 7.14 11.42 9.06
N ILE A 282 6.86 10.49 9.98
CA ILE A 282 5.71 9.58 9.92
C ILE A 282 4.87 9.77 11.18
N GLY A 283 3.57 10.03 11.02
CA GLY A 283 2.62 10.08 12.13
C GLY A 283 1.74 8.84 12.15
N TYR A 284 1.87 8.01 13.17
CA TYR A 284 1.11 6.77 13.31
C TYR A 284 -0.31 7.01 13.81
N CYS A 285 -1.29 6.54 13.05
CA CYS A 285 -2.70 6.61 13.43
C CYS A 285 -3.03 5.59 14.53
N GLN A 286 -3.75 6.02 15.58
CA GLN A 286 -4.18 5.15 16.70
C GLN A 286 -5.27 4.12 16.30
N GLY A 287 -5.66 4.06 15.02
CA GLY A 287 -6.66 3.17 14.46
C GLY A 287 -7.74 3.90 13.67
N LEU A 288 -8.51 3.16 12.86
CA LEU A 288 -9.45 3.74 11.87
C LEU A 288 -10.44 4.73 12.47
N LYS A 289 -10.97 4.47 13.66
CA LYS A 289 -11.91 5.38 14.36
C LYS A 289 -11.30 6.71 14.80
N TYR A 290 -9.98 6.82 14.83
CA TYR A 290 -9.25 8.02 15.23
C TYR A 290 -8.71 8.84 14.05
N ILE A 291 -8.93 8.40 12.80
CA ILE A 291 -8.34 9.02 11.60
C ILE A 291 -8.55 10.54 11.61
N VAL A 292 -9.79 11.02 11.71
CA VAL A 292 -10.08 12.46 11.63
C VAL A 292 -9.42 13.22 12.79
N LYS A 293 -9.48 12.69 14.01
CA LYS A 293 -8.84 13.29 15.18
C LYS A 293 -7.31 13.36 15.01
N ASN A 294 -6.69 12.25 14.65
CA ASN A 294 -5.24 12.20 14.49
C ASN A 294 -4.75 13.02 13.27
N LEU A 295 -5.53 13.14 12.18
CA LEU A 295 -5.23 14.06 11.08
C LEU A 295 -5.14 15.51 11.57
N GLN A 296 -6.04 15.93 12.49
CA GLN A 296 -6.03 17.27 13.05
C GLN A 296 -4.88 17.49 14.03
N GLU A 297 -4.49 16.47 14.80
CA GLU A 297 -3.40 16.54 15.77
C GLU A 297 -2.02 16.48 15.10
N VAL A 298 -1.77 15.52 14.22
CA VAL A 298 -0.50 15.31 13.49
C VAL A 298 -0.31 16.37 12.39
N ARG A 299 -1.40 16.83 11.78
CA ARG A 299 -1.41 17.78 10.65
C ARG A 299 -0.50 17.34 9.50
N PRO A 300 -0.73 16.14 8.95
CA PRO A 300 0.13 15.58 7.92
C PRO A 300 0.06 16.39 6.63
N THR A 301 1.06 16.18 5.78
CA THR A 301 1.15 16.77 4.44
C THR A 301 0.90 15.77 3.34
N MET A 302 1.12 14.49 3.64
CA MET A 302 0.95 13.37 2.72
C MET A 302 0.13 12.25 3.37
N PHE A 303 -0.74 11.62 2.59
CA PHE A 303 -1.61 10.56 3.05
C PHE A 303 -1.73 9.46 2.00
N LEU A 304 -1.30 8.25 2.36
CA LEU A 304 -1.45 7.05 1.55
C LEU A 304 -2.71 6.31 2.00
N GLY A 305 -3.51 5.86 1.03
CA GLY A 305 -4.75 5.16 1.35
C GLY A 305 -5.23 4.26 0.22
N VAL A 306 -6.31 3.56 0.51
CA VAL A 306 -7.04 2.72 -0.45
C VAL A 306 -8.34 3.42 -0.88
N PRO A 307 -8.98 3.02 -2.00
CA PRO A 307 -10.18 3.68 -2.51
C PRO A 307 -11.25 3.90 -1.45
N ALA A 308 -11.57 2.88 -0.67
CA ALA A 308 -12.61 2.94 0.37
C ALA A 308 -12.41 4.09 1.38
N ILE A 309 -11.15 4.40 1.75
CA ILE A 309 -10.85 5.51 2.65
C ILE A 309 -11.13 6.85 1.96
N PHE A 310 -10.67 7.04 0.73
CA PHE A 310 -10.79 8.30 0.00
C PHE A 310 -12.22 8.59 -0.42
N GLU A 311 -12.93 7.58 -0.89
CA GLU A 311 -14.35 7.67 -1.24
C GLU A 311 -15.20 8.02 -0.02
N ASN A 312 -14.93 7.38 1.12
CA ASN A 312 -15.63 7.65 2.37
C ASN A 312 -15.38 9.08 2.90
N LEU A 313 -14.12 9.52 2.83
CA LEU A 313 -13.76 10.90 3.18
C LEU A 313 -14.46 11.90 2.25
N TYR A 314 -14.42 11.68 0.95
CA TYR A 314 -15.05 12.55 -0.06
C TYR A 314 -16.57 12.60 0.12
N ARG A 315 -17.22 11.45 0.32
CA ARG A 315 -18.66 11.34 0.61
C ARG A 315 -19.04 12.10 1.88
N THR A 316 -18.24 11.95 2.94
CA THR A 316 -18.47 12.64 4.23
C THR A 316 -18.36 14.16 4.10
N ILE A 317 -17.39 14.66 3.30
CA ILE A 317 -17.28 16.10 3.01
C ILE A 317 -18.56 16.61 2.34
N TRP A 318 -19.02 15.96 1.28
CA TRP A 318 -20.23 16.39 0.57
C TRP A 318 -21.49 16.27 1.42
N LYS A 319 -21.61 15.22 2.24
CA LYS A 319 -22.70 15.07 3.21
C LYS A 319 -22.74 16.27 4.18
N ASN A 320 -21.62 16.67 4.72
CA ASN A 320 -21.54 17.82 5.62
C ASN A 320 -21.87 19.15 4.91
N ILE A 321 -21.42 19.32 3.66
CA ILE A 321 -21.74 20.50 2.84
C ILE A 321 -23.25 20.58 2.58
N ARG A 322 -23.90 19.45 2.23
CA ARG A 322 -25.36 19.37 2.03
C ARG A 322 -26.14 19.67 3.31
N LYS A 323 -25.75 19.07 4.43
CA LYS A 323 -26.37 19.34 5.75
C LYS A 323 -26.32 20.82 6.15
N GLN A 324 -25.29 21.54 5.71
CA GLN A 324 -25.17 22.99 5.94
C GLN A 324 -25.90 23.84 4.87
N GLY A 325 -26.57 23.24 3.88
CA GLY A 325 -27.23 23.95 2.76
C GLY A 325 -26.27 24.69 1.82
N LYS A 326 -24.98 24.37 1.85
CA LYS A 326 -23.93 25.12 1.12
C LYS A 326 -23.55 24.51 -0.24
N GLU A 327 -24.22 23.46 -0.69
CA GLU A 327 -23.84 22.72 -1.90
C GLU A 327 -23.72 23.62 -3.14
N LYS A 328 -24.74 24.44 -3.41
CA LYS A 328 -24.73 25.37 -4.55
C LYS A 328 -23.58 26.38 -4.47
N LEU A 329 -23.27 26.87 -3.27
CA LEU A 329 -22.17 27.80 -3.04
C LEU A 329 -20.83 27.13 -3.32
N VAL A 330 -20.58 25.94 -2.75
CA VAL A 330 -19.33 25.21 -2.91
C VAL A 330 -19.13 24.84 -4.39
N LYS A 331 -20.16 24.34 -5.10
CA LYS A 331 -20.09 24.08 -6.55
C LYS A 331 -19.69 25.32 -7.36
N ARG A 332 -20.23 26.50 -7.01
CA ARG A 332 -19.82 27.77 -7.65
C ARG A 332 -18.37 28.15 -7.36
N MET A 333 -17.92 27.96 -6.11
CA MET A 333 -16.54 28.21 -5.71
C MET A 333 -15.56 27.29 -6.45
N ILE A 334 -15.90 26.00 -6.62
CA ILE A 334 -15.13 25.04 -7.43
C ILE A 334 -15.04 25.54 -8.88
N GLY A 335 -16.16 25.91 -9.49
CA GLY A 335 -16.18 26.46 -10.85
C GLY A 335 -15.28 27.69 -11.00
N LEU A 336 -15.36 28.63 -10.06
CA LEU A 336 -14.50 29.82 -10.04
C LEU A 336 -13.02 29.44 -9.93
N ASN A 337 -12.66 28.55 -9.01
CA ASN A 337 -11.27 28.12 -8.80
C ASN A 337 -10.71 27.39 -10.04
N ARG A 338 -11.52 26.54 -10.70
CA ARG A 338 -11.11 25.91 -11.95
C ARG A 338 -10.84 26.92 -13.08
N MET A 339 -11.60 28.02 -13.14
CA MET A 339 -11.36 29.09 -14.09
C MET A 339 -10.07 29.87 -13.77
N THR A 340 -9.86 30.22 -12.52
CA THR A 340 -8.65 30.98 -12.10
C THR A 340 -7.38 30.13 -12.21
N LYS A 341 -7.44 28.84 -11.97
CA LYS A 341 -6.32 27.91 -12.21
C LYS A 341 -5.82 27.91 -13.66
N LYS A 342 -6.71 28.09 -14.65
CA LYS A 342 -6.30 28.20 -16.08
C LYS A 342 -5.42 29.40 -16.38
N ILE A 343 -5.47 30.44 -15.55
CA ILE A 343 -4.62 31.64 -15.66
C ILE A 343 -3.52 31.66 -14.59
N GLY A 344 -3.21 30.50 -13.99
CA GLY A 344 -2.13 30.33 -13.01
C GLY A 344 -2.47 30.77 -11.57
N LEU A 345 -3.73 31.10 -11.26
CA LEU A 345 -4.14 31.54 -9.93
C LEU A 345 -4.96 30.48 -9.21
N ASP A 346 -4.34 29.78 -8.26
CA ASP A 346 -5.01 28.81 -7.40
C ASP A 346 -5.55 29.46 -6.12
N LEU A 347 -6.86 29.52 -5.98
CA LEU A 347 -7.56 30.08 -4.82
C LEU A 347 -8.03 29.01 -3.81
N SER A 348 -7.76 27.72 -4.07
CA SER A 348 -8.28 26.62 -3.27
C SER A 348 -7.97 26.73 -1.78
N GLY A 349 -6.74 27.10 -1.41
CA GLY A 349 -6.31 27.26 -0.02
C GLY A 349 -7.07 28.33 0.76
N LYS A 350 -7.65 29.35 0.06
CA LYS A 350 -8.51 30.36 0.69
C LYS A 350 -9.98 29.91 0.69
N LEU A 351 -10.46 29.41 -0.44
CA LEU A 351 -11.87 29.07 -0.65
C LEU A 351 -12.30 27.84 0.18
N PHE A 352 -11.43 26.85 0.31
CA PHE A 352 -11.77 25.56 0.93
C PHE A 352 -11.07 25.30 2.27
N ARG A 353 -10.52 26.35 2.92
CA ARG A 353 -9.82 26.23 4.20
C ARG A 353 -10.60 25.50 5.29
N GLN A 354 -11.94 25.69 5.36
CA GLN A 354 -12.79 24.99 6.32
C GLN A 354 -12.87 23.49 6.03
N ILE A 355 -12.86 23.10 4.74
CA ILE A 355 -12.87 21.69 4.31
C ILE A 355 -11.51 21.06 4.59
N THR A 356 -10.42 21.69 4.17
CA THR A 356 -9.07 21.17 4.36
C THR A 356 -8.62 21.14 5.83
N SER A 357 -9.20 21.98 6.69
CA SER A 357 -8.92 21.96 8.14
C SER A 357 -9.32 20.64 8.82
N VAL A 358 -10.30 19.92 8.28
CA VAL A 358 -10.68 18.58 8.74
C VAL A 358 -9.51 17.59 8.64
N PHE A 359 -8.62 17.81 7.67
CA PHE A 359 -7.40 17.04 7.44
C PHE A 359 -6.15 17.68 8.09
N GLY A 360 -6.33 18.53 9.11
CA GLY A 360 -5.23 19.24 9.76
C GLY A 360 -4.74 20.49 9.03
N GLY A 361 -5.30 20.83 7.86
CA GLY A 361 -5.07 22.06 7.11
C GLY A 361 -3.70 22.18 6.41
N ARG A 362 -2.89 21.11 6.38
CA ARG A 362 -1.57 21.05 5.73
C ARG A 362 -1.47 19.96 4.66
N LEU A 363 -2.50 19.11 4.53
CA LEU A 363 -2.51 18.02 3.59
C LEU A 363 -2.44 18.57 2.15
N ARG A 364 -1.40 18.20 1.42
CA ARG A 364 -1.14 18.64 0.04
C ARG A 364 -1.26 17.54 -0.99
N LEU A 365 -1.06 16.29 -0.55
CA LEU A 365 -1.00 15.14 -1.43
C LEU A 365 -1.66 13.91 -0.80
N MET A 366 -2.50 13.26 -1.57
CA MET A 366 -3.09 11.97 -1.27
C MET A 366 -2.74 10.98 -2.40
N ILE A 367 -2.29 9.78 -2.04
CA ILE A 367 -1.95 8.73 -3.01
C ILE A 367 -2.84 7.52 -2.76
N CYS A 368 -3.58 7.12 -3.79
CA CYS A 368 -4.45 5.96 -3.75
C CYS A 368 -3.78 4.77 -4.42
N GLY A 369 -3.71 3.64 -3.74
CA GLY A 369 -3.17 2.39 -4.26
C GLY A 369 -3.98 1.18 -3.81
N GLY A 370 -3.58 -0.01 -4.27
CA GLY A 370 -4.15 -1.29 -3.88
C GLY A 370 -5.39 -1.73 -4.66
N ALA A 371 -6.17 -0.81 -5.20
CA ALA A 371 -7.29 -1.06 -6.12
C ALA A 371 -7.60 0.17 -6.97
N ALA A 372 -8.40 0.01 -8.02
CA ALA A 372 -8.87 1.13 -8.84
C ALA A 372 -9.78 2.06 -8.03
N ILE A 373 -9.63 3.37 -8.23
CA ILE A 373 -10.45 4.40 -7.60
C ILE A 373 -11.22 5.19 -8.67
N ASN A 374 -12.41 5.65 -8.31
CA ASN A 374 -13.19 6.54 -9.16
C ASN A 374 -12.44 7.86 -9.42
N PRO A 375 -12.11 8.20 -10.69
CA PRO A 375 -11.42 9.45 -11.03
C PRO A 375 -12.17 10.71 -10.59
N GLN A 376 -13.50 10.65 -10.47
CA GLN A 376 -14.29 11.79 -9.98
C GLN A 376 -13.97 12.10 -8.52
N VAL A 377 -13.63 11.09 -7.71
CA VAL A 377 -13.19 11.27 -6.32
C VAL A 377 -11.84 11.96 -6.29
N LEU A 378 -10.86 11.49 -7.09
CA LEU A 378 -9.54 12.13 -7.19
C LEU A 378 -9.65 13.59 -7.65
N ASN A 379 -10.40 13.83 -8.72
CA ASN A 379 -10.65 15.18 -9.23
C ASN A 379 -11.37 16.05 -8.19
N GLY A 380 -12.37 15.49 -7.50
CA GLY A 380 -13.14 16.22 -6.51
C GLY A 380 -12.33 16.58 -5.26
N ILE A 381 -11.39 15.73 -4.83
CA ILE A 381 -10.41 16.05 -3.79
C ILE A 381 -9.47 17.16 -4.31
N GLY A 382 -9.05 17.07 -5.58
CA GLY A 382 -8.24 18.09 -6.27
C GLY A 382 -8.91 19.47 -6.34
N ASP A 383 -10.23 19.51 -6.46
CA ASP A 383 -11.01 20.76 -6.43
C ASP A 383 -10.90 21.50 -5.09
N PHE A 384 -10.71 20.78 -3.99
CA PHE A 384 -10.49 21.35 -2.67
C PHE A 384 -9.03 21.78 -2.42
N GLY A 385 -8.12 21.55 -3.39
CA GLY A 385 -6.73 21.98 -3.33
C GLY A 385 -5.78 20.93 -2.75
N ILE A 386 -6.22 19.68 -2.63
CA ILE A 386 -5.39 18.54 -2.25
C ILE A 386 -5.15 17.70 -3.51
N LEU A 387 -3.90 17.61 -3.96
CA LEU A 387 -3.57 16.75 -5.10
C LEU A 387 -3.84 15.29 -4.73
N ALA A 388 -4.64 14.60 -5.52
CA ALA A 388 -4.93 13.18 -5.32
C ALA A 388 -4.48 12.37 -6.53
N LEU A 389 -3.59 11.40 -6.30
CA LEU A 389 -2.96 10.58 -7.31
C LEU A 389 -3.35 9.11 -7.16
N GLN A 390 -3.32 8.37 -8.26
CA GLN A 390 -3.41 6.91 -8.25
C GLN A 390 -2.06 6.32 -8.60
N GLY A 391 -1.67 5.26 -7.86
CA GLY A 391 -0.53 4.41 -8.15
C GLY A 391 -0.93 2.95 -8.30
N TYR A 392 -0.08 2.17 -8.93
CA TYR A 392 -0.23 0.74 -9.16
C TYR A 392 0.99 -0.02 -8.70
N GLY A 393 0.75 -1.16 -8.10
CA GLY A 393 1.80 -2.06 -7.70
C GLY A 393 1.30 -3.37 -7.11
N LEU A 394 2.23 -4.27 -6.91
CA LEU A 394 2.03 -5.60 -6.35
C LEU A 394 3.15 -5.91 -5.36
N THR A 395 2.90 -6.80 -4.41
CA THR A 395 3.92 -7.25 -3.46
C THR A 395 5.17 -7.77 -4.17
N GLU A 396 4.98 -8.43 -5.31
CA GLU A 396 6.01 -8.97 -6.18
C GLU A 396 6.89 -7.90 -6.86
N CYS A 397 6.53 -6.61 -6.75
CA CYS A 397 7.28 -5.47 -7.27
C CYS A 397 7.71 -4.47 -6.18
N SER A 398 7.70 -4.82 -4.90
CA SER A 398 8.31 -4.13 -3.74
C SER A 398 7.74 -2.78 -3.24
N PRO A 399 6.60 -2.21 -3.63
CA PRO A 399 5.52 -2.74 -4.47
C PRO A 399 5.34 -2.05 -5.82
N MET A 400 6.22 -1.16 -6.28
CA MET A 400 5.91 -0.11 -7.25
C MET A 400 5.97 -0.58 -8.71
N GLY A 401 4.84 -0.49 -9.44
CA GLY A 401 4.78 -0.71 -10.88
C GLY A 401 4.65 0.60 -11.67
N ALA A 402 3.73 1.47 -11.27
CA ALA A 402 3.48 2.76 -11.90
C ALA A 402 2.90 3.77 -10.90
N LEU A 403 3.10 5.07 -11.15
CA LEU A 403 2.52 6.15 -10.34
C LEU A 403 2.16 7.33 -11.24
N ASN A 404 1.05 7.97 -10.97
CA ASN A 404 0.73 9.25 -11.57
C ASN A 404 1.74 10.32 -11.11
N PRO A 405 2.41 11.03 -12.03
CA PRO A 405 3.32 12.11 -11.69
C PRO A 405 2.54 13.31 -11.12
N ASP A 406 3.10 13.96 -10.10
CA ASP A 406 2.46 15.11 -9.44
C ASP A 406 2.34 16.35 -10.34
N THR A 407 3.15 16.43 -11.40
CA THR A 407 3.17 17.54 -12.36
C THR A 407 2.23 17.33 -13.55
N ALA A 408 1.83 16.10 -13.84
CA ALA A 408 0.95 15.75 -14.97
C ALA A 408 0.04 14.55 -14.61
N PRO A 409 -0.85 14.70 -13.62
CA PRO A 409 -1.69 13.59 -13.18
C PRO A 409 -2.77 13.25 -14.23
N ASN A 410 -2.96 11.96 -14.48
CA ASN A 410 -4.11 11.44 -15.23
C ASN A 410 -4.94 10.54 -14.31
N PRO A 411 -6.01 11.03 -13.71
CA PRO A 411 -6.80 10.29 -12.73
C PRO A 411 -7.45 9.00 -13.24
N SER A 412 -7.54 8.83 -14.58
CA SER A 412 -8.11 7.63 -15.21
C SER A 412 -7.08 6.53 -15.45
N SER A 413 -5.78 6.83 -15.26
CA SER A 413 -4.67 5.89 -15.45
C SER A 413 -4.07 5.46 -14.10
N ILE A 414 -3.34 4.36 -14.11
CA ILE A 414 -2.52 3.94 -12.97
C ILE A 414 -1.17 4.70 -12.92
N GLY A 415 -0.92 5.61 -13.86
CA GLY A 415 0.28 6.41 -13.97
C GLY A 415 1.28 5.90 -15.00
N VAL A 416 2.52 6.31 -14.84
CA VAL A 416 3.65 6.02 -15.73
C VAL A 416 4.68 5.14 -15.02
N CYS A 417 5.47 4.40 -15.82
CA CYS A 417 6.57 3.60 -15.30
C CYS A 417 7.73 4.48 -14.79
N PHE A 418 8.38 4.05 -13.72
CA PHE A 418 9.51 4.76 -13.12
C PHE A 418 10.78 4.72 -13.97
N PRO A 419 11.73 5.66 -13.79
CA PRO A 419 13.03 5.59 -14.44
C PRO A 419 13.79 4.31 -14.10
N GLY A 420 14.31 3.64 -15.12
CA GLY A 420 15.06 2.41 -14.94
C GLY A 420 14.23 1.14 -14.75
N PHE A 421 12.91 1.25 -14.62
CA PHE A 421 11.99 0.12 -14.74
C PHE A 421 11.33 0.12 -16.11
N GLU A 422 10.84 -1.03 -16.50
CA GLU A 422 10.19 -1.23 -17.79
C GLU A 422 8.79 -1.79 -17.59
N LEU A 423 7.86 -1.27 -18.39
CA LEU A 423 6.46 -1.70 -18.42
C LEU A 423 6.08 -1.97 -19.87
N LYS A 424 5.51 -3.13 -20.14
CA LYS A 424 4.96 -3.48 -21.46
C LYS A 424 3.65 -4.24 -21.34
N THR A 425 2.93 -4.32 -22.46
CA THR A 425 1.80 -5.24 -22.62
C THR A 425 2.16 -6.33 -23.61
N VAL A 426 1.77 -7.57 -23.30
CA VAL A 426 1.97 -8.74 -24.15
C VAL A 426 0.64 -9.42 -24.47
N ASP A 427 0.63 -10.29 -25.48
CA ASP A 427 -0.56 -11.05 -25.90
C ASP A 427 -1.78 -10.15 -26.19
N LEU A 428 -1.56 -9.10 -26.99
CA LEU A 428 -2.59 -8.12 -27.33
C LEU A 428 -3.77 -8.77 -28.06
N ASN A 429 -4.98 -8.47 -27.60
CA ASN A 429 -6.20 -8.82 -28.31
C ASN A 429 -6.56 -7.80 -29.43
N GLU A 430 -7.70 -8.00 -30.11
CA GLU A 430 -8.18 -7.10 -31.20
C GLU A 430 -8.43 -5.66 -30.72
N GLU A 431 -8.64 -5.44 -29.41
CA GLU A 431 -8.88 -4.13 -28.80
C GLU A 431 -7.58 -3.47 -28.30
N GLY A 432 -6.40 -4.10 -28.50
CA GLY A 432 -5.11 -3.61 -28.05
C GLY A 432 -4.87 -3.82 -26.54
N ILE A 433 -5.68 -4.66 -25.89
CA ILE A 433 -5.54 -5.01 -24.46
C ILE A 433 -4.70 -6.28 -24.34
N GLY A 434 -3.68 -6.25 -23.50
CA GLY A 434 -2.81 -7.38 -23.23
C GLY A 434 -2.44 -7.49 -21.75
N GLU A 435 -1.67 -8.52 -21.40
CA GLU A 435 -1.15 -8.68 -20.04
C GLU A 435 -0.04 -7.65 -19.76
N ILE A 436 -0.16 -6.94 -18.65
CA ILE A 436 0.87 -6.00 -18.19
C ILE A 436 2.03 -6.80 -17.58
N CYS A 437 3.24 -6.53 -18.07
CA CYS A 437 4.47 -7.12 -17.56
C CYS A 437 5.41 -6.02 -17.07
N ILE A 438 6.14 -6.31 -15.99
CA ILE A 438 7.09 -5.39 -15.33
C ILE A 438 8.47 -6.02 -15.31
N ARG A 439 9.50 -5.22 -15.58
CA ARG A 439 10.90 -5.61 -15.42
C ARG A 439 11.67 -4.50 -14.73
N GLY A 440 12.47 -4.86 -13.72
CA GLY A 440 13.30 -3.92 -12.98
C GLY A 440 13.92 -4.54 -11.74
N ASP A 441 14.83 -3.80 -11.13
CA ASP A 441 15.50 -4.22 -9.89
C ASP A 441 14.53 -4.36 -8.69
N ASN A 442 13.30 -3.88 -8.82
CA ASN A 442 12.23 -3.99 -7.82
C ASN A 442 11.42 -5.29 -7.90
N VAL A 443 11.60 -6.10 -8.95
CA VAL A 443 10.90 -7.39 -9.09
C VAL A 443 11.47 -8.38 -8.06
N MET A 444 10.58 -9.11 -7.40
CA MET A 444 10.91 -10.10 -6.37
C MET A 444 11.92 -11.16 -6.82
N MET A 445 12.58 -11.80 -5.87
CA MET A 445 13.43 -12.96 -6.12
C MET A 445 12.63 -14.21 -6.53
N GLY A 446 11.35 -14.26 -6.23
CA GLY A 446 10.44 -15.36 -6.46
C GLY A 446 9.57 -15.69 -5.25
N TYR A 447 8.81 -16.77 -5.34
CA TYR A 447 7.99 -17.27 -4.24
C TYR A 447 8.75 -18.28 -3.39
N TYR A 448 8.73 -18.08 -2.08
CA TYR A 448 9.44 -18.91 -1.10
C TYR A 448 9.00 -20.36 -1.18
N GLN A 449 9.95 -21.26 -1.43
CA GLN A 449 9.76 -22.71 -1.61
C GLN A 449 8.74 -23.09 -2.72
N MET A 450 8.56 -22.21 -3.71
CA MET A 450 7.61 -22.41 -4.82
C MET A 450 8.28 -22.07 -6.18
N PRO A 451 9.27 -22.86 -6.63
CA PRO A 451 10.02 -22.55 -7.87
C PRO A 451 9.17 -22.65 -9.14
N GLU A 452 8.21 -23.57 -9.19
CA GLU A 452 7.32 -23.73 -10.35
C GLU A 452 6.39 -22.53 -10.50
N GLU A 453 5.80 -22.03 -9.41
CA GLU A 453 4.97 -20.83 -9.39
C GLU A 453 5.78 -19.59 -9.71
N THR A 454 7.06 -19.56 -9.34
CA THR A 454 7.97 -18.49 -9.71
C THR A 454 8.24 -18.49 -11.21
N ALA A 455 8.59 -19.63 -11.80
CA ALA A 455 8.82 -19.78 -13.22
C ALA A 455 7.57 -19.52 -14.08
N ALA A 456 6.37 -19.69 -13.49
CA ALA A 456 5.10 -19.40 -14.17
C ALA A 456 4.81 -17.89 -14.29
N VAL A 457 5.49 -17.03 -13.50
CA VAL A 457 5.23 -15.59 -13.47
C VAL A 457 6.46 -14.72 -13.78
N ILE A 458 7.68 -15.26 -13.73
CA ILE A 458 8.92 -14.58 -14.16
C ILE A 458 9.50 -15.38 -15.31
N ASP A 459 9.55 -14.78 -16.50
CA ASP A 459 10.05 -15.42 -17.70
C ASP A 459 11.60 -15.40 -17.77
N GLU A 460 12.17 -16.03 -18.81
CA GLU A 460 13.63 -16.15 -19.03
C GLU A 460 14.29 -14.76 -19.23
N ASP A 461 13.55 -13.78 -19.75
CA ASP A 461 13.99 -12.39 -19.95
C ASP A 461 13.77 -11.51 -18.71
N GLN A 462 13.42 -12.12 -17.56
CA GLN A 462 13.15 -11.46 -16.27
C GLN A 462 11.95 -10.51 -16.29
N TRP A 463 10.97 -10.73 -17.16
CA TRP A 463 9.69 -10.06 -17.08
C TRP A 463 8.77 -10.75 -16.08
N PHE A 464 8.25 -9.96 -15.16
CA PHE A 464 7.21 -10.41 -14.25
C PHE A 464 5.84 -10.21 -14.90
N HIS A 465 5.12 -11.30 -15.09
CA HIS A 465 3.76 -11.36 -15.60
C HIS A 465 2.77 -11.10 -14.46
N THR A 466 2.14 -9.93 -14.47
CA THR A 466 1.34 -9.47 -13.32
C THR A 466 -0.01 -10.16 -13.20
N GLY A 467 -0.50 -10.77 -14.27
CA GLY A 467 -1.86 -11.28 -14.38
C GLY A 467 -2.92 -10.16 -14.51
N ASP A 468 -2.51 -8.88 -14.55
CA ASP A 468 -3.39 -7.75 -14.83
C ASP A 468 -3.41 -7.46 -16.32
N LEU A 469 -4.60 -7.20 -16.87
CA LEU A 469 -4.82 -6.85 -18.27
C LEU A 469 -5.01 -5.35 -18.42
N GLY A 470 -4.45 -4.80 -19.50
CA GLY A 470 -4.53 -3.38 -19.75
C GLY A 470 -3.85 -2.94 -21.03
N TYR A 471 -3.60 -1.66 -21.14
CA TYR A 471 -2.87 -1.06 -22.26
C TYR A 471 -2.05 0.14 -21.80
N ILE A 472 -1.09 0.55 -22.61
CA ILE A 472 -0.26 1.74 -22.40
C ILE A 472 -0.52 2.68 -23.58
N ASP A 473 -0.82 3.95 -23.27
CA ASP A 473 -1.05 4.95 -24.31
C ASP A 473 0.26 5.53 -24.88
N GLU A 474 0.15 6.35 -25.92
CA GLU A 474 1.29 6.99 -26.61
C GLU A 474 2.11 7.94 -25.71
N ASN A 475 1.51 8.42 -24.61
CA ASN A 475 2.17 9.27 -23.62
C ASN A 475 2.84 8.46 -22.48
N GLY A 476 2.73 7.12 -22.50
CA GLY A 476 3.30 6.22 -21.53
C GLY A 476 2.45 6.02 -20.27
N TYR A 477 1.20 6.49 -20.24
CA TYR A 477 0.27 6.17 -19.15
C TYR A 477 -0.30 4.77 -19.35
N ALA A 478 -0.29 4.00 -18.26
CA ALA A 478 -0.86 2.66 -18.25
C ALA A 478 -2.29 2.66 -17.68
N TYR A 479 -3.10 1.76 -18.19
CA TYR A 479 -4.52 1.59 -17.81
C TYR A 479 -4.79 0.11 -17.55
N ILE A 480 -5.50 -0.20 -16.45
CA ILE A 480 -5.93 -1.56 -16.14
C ILE A 480 -7.39 -1.71 -16.54
N THR A 481 -7.70 -2.79 -17.25
CA THR A 481 -9.07 -3.17 -17.65
C THR A 481 -9.61 -4.30 -16.79
N GLY A 482 -8.76 -5.18 -16.27
CA GLY A 482 -9.18 -6.29 -15.41
C GLY A 482 -8.07 -7.28 -15.09
N ARG A 483 -8.44 -8.44 -14.56
CA ARG A 483 -7.55 -9.56 -14.25
C ARG A 483 -7.71 -10.69 -15.24
N LYS A 484 -6.59 -11.24 -15.75
CA LYS A 484 -6.57 -12.36 -16.71
C LYS A 484 -7.44 -13.54 -16.30
N LYS A 485 -7.38 -13.92 -15.02
CA LYS A 485 -8.16 -15.03 -14.44
C LYS A 485 -9.65 -14.74 -14.22
N ASN A 486 -10.05 -13.47 -14.24
CA ASN A 486 -11.44 -13.06 -14.01
C ASN A 486 -12.20 -12.79 -15.31
N VAL A 487 -11.51 -12.83 -16.45
CA VAL A 487 -12.12 -12.60 -17.77
C VAL A 487 -13.27 -13.60 -18.00
N ILE A 488 -14.44 -13.07 -18.32
CA ILE A 488 -15.59 -13.86 -18.72
C ILE A 488 -15.53 -14.02 -20.24
N ILE A 489 -15.31 -15.25 -20.70
CA ILE A 489 -15.29 -15.57 -22.13
C ILE A 489 -16.70 -15.96 -22.55
N THR A 490 -17.30 -15.13 -23.42
CA THR A 490 -18.62 -15.42 -23.99
C THR A 490 -18.53 -16.58 -24.98
N LYS A 491 -19.67 -17.22 -25.33
CA LYS A 491 -19.70 -18.30 -26.33
C LYS A 491 -19.16 -17.90 -27.71
N ASN A 492 -19.24 -16.62 -28.04
CA ASN A 492 -18.71 -16.08 -29.29
C ASN A 492 -17.21 -15.73 -29.19
N GLY A 493 -16.52 -16.17 -28.12
CA GLY A 493 -15.10 -15.92 -27.91
C GLY A 493 -14.74 -14.48 -27.56
N LYS A 494 -15.74 -13.62 -27.25
CA LYS A 494 -15.47 -12.24 -26.81
C LYS A 494 -15.21 -12.15 -25.33
N ASN A 495 -14.23 -11.33 -24.95
CA ASN A 495 -13.87 -11.10 -23.57
C ASN A 495 -14.74 -10.02 -22.92
N VAL A 496 -15.20 -10.29 -21.71
CA VAL A 496 -15.85 -9.31 -20.83
C VAL A 496 -15.00 -9.21 -19.56
N TYR A 497 -14.65 -8.00 -19.21
CA TYR A 497 -13.84 -7.68 -18.03
C TYR A 497 -14.77 -7.23 -16.90
N PRO A 498 -15.00 -8.06 -15.87
CA PRO A 498 -15.94 -7.72 -14.79
C PRO A 498 -15.55 -6.44 -14.07
N GLU A 499 -14.24 -6.23 -13.86
CA GLU A 499 -13.72 -5.06 -13.17
C GLU A 499 -14.02 -3.76 -13.90
N GLU A 500 -14.03 -3.77 -15.24
CA GLU A 500 -14.41 -2.60 -16.04
C GLU A 500 -15.88 -2.22 -15.80
N LEU A 501 -16.78 -3.20 -15.75
CA LEU A 501 -18.19 -2.98 -15.46
C LEU A 501 -18.41 -2.53 -14.01
N GLU A 502 -17.72 -3.14 -13.05
CA GLU A 502 -17.73 -2.74 -11.64
C GLU A 502 -17.23 -1.30 -11.47
N TYR A 503 -16.17 -0.95 -12.17
CA TYR A 503 -15.67 0.42 -12.22
C TYR A 503 -16.74 1.39 -12.76
N GLN A 504 -17.40 1.07 -13.86
CA GLN A 504 -18.47 1.92 -14.42
C GLN A 504 -19.66 2.05 -13.45
N LEU A 505 -20.04 0.97 -12.77
CA LEU A 505 -21.07 0.98 -11.74
C LEU A 505 -20.68 1.87 -10.55
N SER A 506 -19.41 1.87 -10.14
CA SER A 506 -18.92 2.71 -9.03
C SER A 506 -18.97 4.21 -9.30
N LEU A 507 -19.17 4.63 -10.57
CA LEU A 507 -19.38 6.04 -10.91
C LEU A 507 -20.76 6.57 -10.50
N SER A 508 -21.71 5.67 -10.23
CA SER A 508 -23.06 6.04 -9.76
C SER A 508 -23.04 6.38 -8.27
N PRO A 509 -23.62 7.51 -7.85
CA PRO A 509 -23.73 7.86 -6.44
C PRO A 509 -24.65 6.92 -5.64
N TYR A 510 -25.55 6.19 -6.33
CA TYR A 510 -26.51 5.28 -5.70
C TYR A 510 -25.95 3.87 -5.44
N ILE A 511 -24.72 3.59 -5.92
CA ILE A 511 -24.07 2.29 -5.79
C ILE A 511 -22.92 2.42 -4.79
N GLU A 512 -23.02 1.73 -3.66
CA GLU A 512 -21.97 1.70 -2.66
C GLU A 512 -20.89 0.68 -3.03
N GLU A 513 -21.31 -0.52 -3.44
CA GLU A 513 -20.41 -1.59 -3.89
C GLU A 513 -21.10 -2.42 -4.99
N SER A 514 -20.30 -2.98 -5.88
CA SER A 514 -20.79 -3.88 -6.92
C SER A 514 -19.83 -5.04 -7.17
N PHE A 515 -20.40 -6.16 -7.59
CA PHE A 515 -19.68 -7.34 -7.99
C PHE A 515 -20.29 -7.92 -9.27
N VAL A 516 -19.49 -8.03 -10.33
CA VAL A 516 -19.93 -8.52 -11.64
C VAL A 516 -19.35 -9.91 -11.89
N PHE A 517 -20.22 -10.83 -12.33
CA PHE A 517 -19.86 -12.20 -12.61
C PHE A 517 -20.73 -12.80 -13.71
N SER A 518 -20.34 -13.97 -14.19
CA SER A 518 -21.14 -14.75 -15.15
C SER A 518 -22.03 -15.76 -14.43
N SER A 519 -23.26 -15.88 -14.92
CA SER A 519 -24.18 -16.93 -14.48
C SER A 519 -24.77 -17.67 -15.69
N THR A 520 -24.94 -18.99 -15.57
CA THR A 520 -25.64 -19.81 -16.54
C THR A 520 -26.88 -20.36 -15.83
N GLN A 521 -28.09 -20.04 -16.33
CA GLN A 521 -29.31 -20.61 -15.75
C GLN A 521 -29.53 -22.04 -16.24
N PRO A 522 -30.13 -22.94 -15.42
CA PRO A 522 -30.51 -24.27 -15.87
C PRO A 522 -31.46 -24.14 -17.07
N GLY A 523 -31.05 -24.66 -18.22
CA GLY A 523 -31.82 -24.62 -19.47
C GLY A 523 -31.46 -23.45 -20.42
N GLU A 524 -30.68 -22.47 -19.98
CA GLU A 524 -30.11 -21.46 -20.88
C GLU A 524 -28.77 -21.91 -21.42
N SER A 525 -28.64 -21.78 -22.74
CA SER A 525 -27.39 -22.12 -23.42
C SER A 525 -26.37 -20.98 -23.39
N ASP A 526 -26.72 -19.79 -22.88
CA ASP A 526 -25.89 -18.60 -22.96
C ASP A 526 -25.47 -18.07 -21.58
N ILE A 527 -24.25 -17.49 -21.52
CA ILE A 527 -23.70 -16.89 -20.31
C ILE A 527 -24.34 -15.51 -20.14
N SER A 528 -24.99 -15.25 -19.02
CA SER A 528 -25.52 -13.96 -18.65
C SER A 528 -24.55 -13.20 -17.75
N ILE A 529 -24.28 -11.93 -18.04
CA ILE A 529 -23.54 -11.03 -17.15
C ILE A 529 -24.49 -10.53 -16.07
N VAL A 530 -24.12 -10.78 -14.81
CA VAL A 530 -24.91 -10.46 -13.62
C VAL A 530 -24.15 -9.44 -12.77
N ALA A 531 -24.84 -8.41 -12.29
CA ALA A 531 -24.31 -7.47 -11.31
C ALA A 531 -25.04 -7.66 -9.98
N SER A 532 -24.31 -8.04 -8.93
CA SER A 532 -24.76 -7.94 -7.54
C SER A 532 -24.40 -6.57 -7.03
N ILE A 533 -25.36 -5.79 -6.57
CA ILE A 533 -25.19 -4.37 -6.23
C ILE A 533 -25.67 -4.11 -4.82
N ARG A 534 -24.81 -3.54 -3.99
CA ARG A 534 -25.14 -2.96 -2.69
C ARG A 534 -25.40 -1.47 -2.88
N PRO A 535 -26.63 -0.99 -2.62
CA PRO A 535 -27.01 0.40 -2.82
C PRO A 535 -26.49 1.32 -1.71
N ASP A 536 -26.26 2.60 -2.04
CA ASP A 536 -26.15 3.66 -1.03
C ASP A 536 -27.56 4.02 -0.55
N MET A 537 -28.01 3.35 0.51
CA MET A 537 -29.35 3.52 1.05
C MET A 537 -29.63 4.93 1.57
N GLU A 538 -28.59 5.67 1.99
CA GLU A 538 -28.75 7.03 2.49
C GLU A 538 -29.17 7.96 1.34
N LEU A 539 -28.48 7.88 0.19
CA LEU A 539 -28.81 8.70 -0.97
C LEU A 539 -30.13 8.29 -1.60
N ILE A 540 -30.44 7.00 -1.68
CA ILE A 540 -31.73 6.53 -2.22
C ILE A 540 -32.90 7.04 -1.37
N ARG A 541 -32.77 7.08 -0.04
CA ARG A 541 -33.80 7.64 0.85
C ARG A 541 -33.96 9.15 0.70
N GLU A 542 -32.90 9.87 0.33
CA GLU A 542 -32.98 11.31 0.06
C GLU A 542 -33.78 11.63 -1.22
N GLU A 543 -33.78 10.71 -2.21
CA GLU A 543 -34.47 10.89 -3.50
C GLU A 543 -35.98 10.56 -3.43
N LEU A 544 -36.40 9.74 -2.47
CA LEU A 544 -37.76 9.24 -2.42
C LEU A 544 -38.55 9.88 -1.25
N PRO A 545 -39.85 10.20 -1.47
CA PRO A 545 -40.67 10.82 -0.44
C PRO A 545 -41.07 9.88 0.71
N THR A 546 -40.90 8.57 0.53
CA THR A 546 -41.26 7.50 1.48
C THR A 546 -40.12 6.51 1.62
N GLU A 547 -40.13 5.66 2.67
CA GLU A 547 -39.15 4.58 2.80
C GLU A 547 -39.17 3.68 1.56
N PRO A 548 -38.04 3.47 0.88
CA PRO A 548 -37.98 2.75 -0.39
C PRO A 548 -38.26 1.26 -0.24
N THR A 549 -39.08 0.72 -1.12
CA THR A 549 -39.22 -0.73 -1.26
C THR A 549 -38.07 -1.32 -2.08
N ASP A 550 -37.87 -2.64 -1.98
CA ASP A 550 -36.86 -3.33 -2.82
C ASP A 550 -37.09 -3.10 -4.31
N GLN A 551 -38.34 -2.91 -4.75
CA GLN A 551 -38.67 -2.62 -6.13
C GLN A 551 -38.26 -1.19 -6.54
N ASP A 552 -38.44 -0.21 -5.66
CA ASP A 552 -38.01 1.17 -5.90
C ASP A 552 -36.48 1.24 -6.01
N ILE A 553 -35.79 0.56 -5.09
CA ILE A 553 -34.32 0.46 -5.11
C ILE A 553 -33.84 -0.18 -6.42
N LYS A 554 -34.42 -1.33 -6.78
CA LYS A 554 -34.08 -2.03 -8.04
C LYS A 554 -34.34 -1.15 -9.26
N THR A 555 -35.39 -0.33 -9.26
CA THR A 555 -35.69 0.57 -10.36
C THR A 555 -34.58 1.63 -10.54
N ILE A 556 -34.18 2.30 -9.45
CA ILE A 556 -33.08 3.28 -9.45
C ILE A 556 -31.77 2.63 -9.93
N LEU A 557 -31.43 1.46 -9.39
CA LEU A 557 -30.21 0.75 -9.78
C LEU A 557 -30.21 0.30 -11.24
N TRP A 558 -31.37 -0.12 -11.78
CA TRP A 558 -31.50 -0.48 -13.18
C TRP A 558 -31.32 0.73 -14.11
N GLU A 559 -31.77 1.91 -13.72
CA GLU A 559 -31.52 3.14 -14.48
C GLU A 559 -30.00 3.41 -14.61
N GLU A 560 -29.22 3.14 -13.54
CA GLU A 560 -27.77 3.27 -13.57
C GLU A 560 -27.12 2.18 -14.46
N VAL A 561 -27.56 0.94 -14.35
CA VAL A 561 -27.12 -0.16 -15.23
C VAL A 561 -27.46 0.12 -16.68
N ASP A 562 -28.64 0.67 -16.97
CA ASP A 562 -29.06 1.00 -18.33
C ASP A 562 -28.20 2.11 -18.95
N LYS A 563 -27.69 3.07 -18.18
CA LYS A 563 -26.73 4.07 -18.67
C LYS A 563 -25.48 3.40 -19.22
N ILE A 564 -24.96 2.39 -18.51
CA ILE A 564 -23.80 1.59 -18.93
C ILE A 564 -24.18 0.75 -20.16
N ASN A 565 -25.30 0.04 -20.09
CA ASN A 565 -25.75 -0.84 -21.17
C ASN A 565 -26.00 -0.11 -22.50
N LYS A 566 -26.40 1.17 -22.49
CA LYS A 566 -26.61 1.98 -23.70
C LYS A 566 -25.33 2.18 -24.51
N THR A 567 -24.20 2.27 -23.86
CA THR A 567 -22.89 2.47 -24.50
C THR A 567 -22.14 1.16 -24.73
N ALA A 568 -22.51 0.11 -24.00
CA ALA A 568 -21.84 -1.19 -24.04
C ALA A 568 -22.30 -2.04 -25.26
N PRO A 569 -21.36 -2.76 -25.91
CA PRO A 569 -21.70 -3.79 -26.90
C PRO A 569 -22.63 -4.84 -26.29
N LEU A 570 -23.45 -5.49 -27.13
CA LEU A 570 -24.47 -6.45 -26.66
C LEU A 570 -23.90 -7.57 -25.77
N TYR A 571 -22.70 -8.05 -26.05
CA TYR A 571 -22.06 -9.14 -25.31
C TYR A 571 -21.51 -8.71 -23.93
N ARG A 572 -21.32 -7.40 -23.68
CA ARG A 572 -20.87 -6.82 -22.40
C ARG A 572 -22.02 -6.36 -21.51
N ARG A 573 -23.27 -6.36 -22.00
CA ARG A 573 -24.42 -5.81 -21.27
C ARG A 573 -24.75 -6.64 -20.05
N ILE A 574 -24.94 -5.96 -18.92
CA ILE A 574 -25.47 -6.53 -17.69
C ILE A 574 -26.93 -6.90 -17.94
N ARG A 575 -27.27 -8.17 -17.77
CA ARG A 575 -28.60 -8.69 -18.06
C ARG A 575 -29.44 -8.98 -16.83
N LYS A 576 -28.78 -9.13 -15.66
CA LYS A 576 -29.43 -9.40 -14.39
C LYS A 576 -28.82 -8.56 -13.29
N LEU A 577 -29.67 -8.06 -12.40
CA LEU A 577 -29.30 -7.32 -11.20
C LEU A 577 -29.75 -8.08 -9.98
N ILE A 578 -28.86 -8.28 -9.03
CA ILE A 578 -29.11 -8.80 -7.69
C ILE A 578 -28.99 -7.65 -6.72
N LEU A 579 -30.07 -7.35 -5.98
CA LEU A 579 -30.06 -6.37 -4.91
C LEU A 579 -29.43 -6.99 -3.66
N ARG A 580 -28.28 -6.50 -3.25
CA ARG A 580 -27.57 -6.97 -2.07
C ARG A 580 -27.81 -6.05 -0.87
N LYS A 581 -28.17 -6.63 0.27
CA LYS A 581 -28.42 -5.90 1.54
C LYS A 581 -27.25 -6.02 2.52
N THR A 582 -26.38 -7.01 2.33
CA THR A 582 -25.24 -7.29 3.20
C THR A 582 -23.93 -6.89 2.54
N GLU A 583 -22.88 -6.72 3.31
CA GLU A 583 -21.53 -6.50 2.77
C GLU A 583 -21.03 -7.71 1.97
N PHE A 584 -20.18 -7.44 0.99
CA PHE A 584 -19.49 -8.51 0.27
C PHE A 584 -18.43 -9.15 1.16
N VAL A 585 -18.18 -10.45 0.94
CA VAL A 585 -17.06 -11.16 1.55
C VAL A 585 -15.75 -10.61 0.99
N LYS A 586 -14.89 -10.14 1.88
CA LYS A 586 -13.60 -9.53 1.57
C LYS A 586 -12.49 -10.25 2.33
N ASN A 587 -11.27 -10.20 1.78
CA ASN A 587 -10.09 -10.66 2.50
C ASN A 587 -9.59 -9.61 3.51
N THR A 588 -8.52 -9.93 4.26
CA THR A 588 -7.89 -9.04 5.26
C THR A 588 -7.39 -7.71 4.66
N SER A 589 -7.11 -7.69 3.36
CA SER A 589 -6.74 -6.47 2.61
C SER A 589 -7.96 -5.68 2.09
N ASN A 590 -9.18 -6.03 2.53
CA ASN A 590 -10.45 -5.42 2.12
C ASN A 590 -10.75 -5.55 0.60
N LYS A 591 -10.19 -6.56 -0.07
CA LYS A 591 -10.46 -6.89 -1.48
C LYS A 591 -11.55 -7.94 -1.58
N LEU A 592 -12.45 -7.79 -2.57
CA LEU A 592 -13.52 -8.75 -2.86
C LEU A 592 -12.98 -10.16 -3.12
N VAL A 593 -13.52 -11.14 -2.42
CA VAL A 593 -13.24 -12.57 -2.64
C VAL A 593 -14.16 -13.07 -3.76
N ARG A 594 -13.67 -13.05 -5.01
CA ARG A 594 -14.47 -13.34 -6.22
C ARG A 594 -15.01 -14.76 -6.31
N PHE A 595 -14.36 -15.72 -5.67
CA PHE A 595 -14.79 -17.12 -5.66
C PHE A 595 -15.76 -17.43 -4.51
N ALA A 596 -16.04 -16.49 -3.61
CA ALA A 596 -17.02 -16.70 -2.55
C ALA A 596 -18.43 -16.74 -3.15
N GLU A 597 -19.11 -17.87 -3.00
CA GLU A 597 -20.47 -18.06 -3.51
C GLU A 597 -21.46 -17.09 -2.84
N GLU A 598 -21.20 -16.71 -1.61
CA GLU A 598 -21.98 -15.69 -0.87
C GLU A 598 -22.00 -14.34 -1.57
N ASN A 599 -20.99 -14.04 -2.39
CA ASN A 599 -20.96 -12.80 -3.17
C ASN A 599 -21.86 -12.86 -4.43
N LYS A 600 -22.34 -14.04 -4.81
CA LYS A 600 -23.16 -14.28 -6.00
C LYS A 600 -24.66 -14.39 -5.71
N VAL A 601 -25.05 -14.37 -4.46
CA VAL A 601 -26.45 -14.54 -4.00
C VAL A 601 -26.97 -13.25 -3.33
N GLU A 602 -28.32 -13.21 -3.11
CA GLU A 602 -29.01 -12.08 -2.43
C GLU A 602 -28.65 -11.95 -0.96
#